data_0475bf9d9b1b5253705c1a7926699def
#
_entry.id   0475bf9d9b1b5253705c1a7926699def
#
_cell.length_a   1.000
_cell.length_b   1.000
_cell.length_c   1.000
_cell.angle_alpha   90.00
_cell.angle_beta   90.00
_cell.angle_gamma   90.00
#
_symmetry.space_group_name_H-M   'P 1'
#
loop_
_entity.id
_entity.type
_entity.pdbx_description
1 polymer ?
#
loop_
_entity_poly.entity_id
_entity_poly.type
_entity_poly.pdbx_seq_one_letter_code
_entity_poly.pdbx_strand_id
1 'polypeptide(L)'
;MTQDQIYQNIAQRTGGDIYLGVVGPVRSGKSTFIKRFAELMLLPRIKNEARRARAHDELPQSAAGRTIMTTEPKFIPEKAVKLELSGGGSFKARLIDCVGYMVDGALGHEENEAPRLVKSPWFDHEVPFDLAAETGTRCVIREHATVGLVVTTDGSVADLPREAYLDAERRIIAELDGIGKPYIILLNCAEPDSDDAQRLAAELAETYGHAVLPLNCTTMTVETLDKLLQTLLYEFPIREIAVQMPAWVTMLESGHWLQSAVYTSMLDFAASVHRMADLAGKRPQLGCEYITAASLTGMDLASGSVSITAAVAPDIFYKILGEQTGLDIVDEASLLPCVVSLARAKRAYDKIKSALDQVEATGYGIVMPGIDELTLEEPEIVRQGGQHGVRLSASAPSLHIMRANIHTELSPTVGSEQQGEELIKSLLADFETDPGKLWSTNIFGKSLNELVSEGVHAKLLHMPQEARSRLQQTLERIINEGCDGLICILL
;
A
#
# COMPACT_ATOMS: atom_id res chain seq x y z
N MET A 1 -4.68 -22.91 -15.16
CA MET A 1 -4.86 -21.85 -16.19
C MET A 1 -5.05 -22.55 -17.55
N THR A 2 -5.89 -22.01 -18.42
CA THR A 2 -6.00 -22.49 -19.81
C THR A 2 -4.79 -21.99 -20.63
N GLN A 3 -4.48 -22.67 -21.74
CA GLN A 3 -3.38 -22.27 -22.64
C GLN A 3 -3.53 -20.81 -23.10
N ASP A 4 -4.75 -20.40 -23.48
CA ASP A 4 -5.02 -19.02 -23.89
C ASP A 4 -4.76 -18.00 -22.76
N GLN A 5 -5.11 -18.33 -21.51
CA GLN A 5 -4.82 -17.46 -20.37
C GLN A 5 -3.31 -17.32 -20.13
N ILE A 6 -2.54 -18.41 -20.25
CA ILE A 6 -1.08 -18.37 -20.12
C ILE A 6 -0.49 -17.43 -21.18
N TYR A 7 -0.91 -17.56 -22.40
CA TYR A 7 -0.39 -16.74 -23.51
C TYR A 7 -0.81 -15.27 -23.41
N GLN A 8 -2.06 -14.99 -22.97
CA GLN A 8 -2.51 -13.61 -22.72
C GLN A 8 -1.69 -12.94 -21.60
N ASN A 9 -1.47 -13.65 -20.51
CA ASN A 9 -0.68 -13.14 -19.41
C ASN A 9 0.77 -12.85 -19.83
N ILE A 10 1.37 -13.75 -20.62
CA ILE A 10 2.72 -13.54 -21.17
C ILE A 10 2.74 -12.32 -22.10
N ALA A 11 1.78 -12.22 -23.01
CA ALA A 11 1.68 -11.10 -23.94
C ALA A 11 1.59 -9.75 -23.19
N GLN A 12 0.74 -9.66 -22.18
CA GLN A 12 0.58 -8.45 -21.38
C GLN A 12 1.83 -8.17 -20.54
N ARG A 13 2.43 -9.21 -19.96
CA ARG A 13 3.62 -9.10 -19.12
C ARG A 13 4.85 -8.61 -19.85
N THR A 14 5.00 -9.04 -21.11
CA THR A 14 6.17 -8.75 -21.94
C THR A 14 5.95 -7.60 -22.95
N GLY A 15 4.79 -6.96 -22.92
CA GLY A 15 4.45 -5.91 -23.91
C GLY A 15 4.22 -6.42 -25.33
N GLY A 16 3.90 -7.70 -25.47
CA GLY A 16 3.58 -8.33 -26.75
C GLY A 16 4.73 -9.05 -27.45
N ASP A 17 5.95 -8.98 -26.93
CA ASP A 17 7.11 -9.67 -27.50
C ASP A 17 7.85 -10.47 -26.42
N ILE A 18 8.03 -11.77 -26.62
CA ILE A 18 8.83 -12.64 -25.73
C ILE A 18 10.06 -13.18 -26.46
N TYR A 19 11.22 -12.87 -25.93
CA TYR A 19 12.50 -13.37 -26.40
C TYR A 19 13.10 -14.27 -25.32
N LEU A 20 13.11 -15.59 -25.61
CA LEU A 20 13.56 -16.62 -24.69
C LEU A 20 15.08 -16.85 -24.89
N GLY A 21 15.90 -16.37 -23.97
CA GLY A 21 17.33 -16.62 -23.96
C GLY A 21 17.63 -17.99 -23.39
N VAL A 22 18.05 -18.96 -24.22
CA VAL A 22 18.36 -20.31 -23.79
C VAL A 22 19.86 -20.39 -23.46
N VAL A 23 20.15 -20.54 -22.18
CA VAL A 23 21.53 -20.61 -21.64
C VAL A 23 21.75 -21.93 -20.94
N GLY A 24 22.97 -22.23 -20.62
CA GLY A 24 23.31 -23.46 -19.89
C GLY A 24 24.71 -23.98 -20.22
N PRO A 25 25.18 -24.96 -19.51
CA PRO A 25 26.44 -25.65 -19.81
C PRO A 25 26.43 -26.25 -21.22
N VAL A 26 27.58 -26.41 -21.84
CA VAL A 26 27.68 -27.16 -23.11
C VAL A 26 27.15 -28.58 -22.90
N ARG A 27 26.46 -29.14 -23.91
CA ARG A 27 25.89 -30.50 -23.91
C ARG A 27 24.74 -30.75 -22.91
N SER A 28 24.22 -29.73 -22.25
CA SER A 28 23.04 -29.87 -21.38
C SER A 28 21.72 -30.12 -22.13
N GLY A 29 21.71 -30.05 -23.47
CA GLY A 29 20.51 -30.25 -24.30
C GLY A 29 19.86 -28.97 -24.83
N LYS A 30 20.50 -27.81 -24.72
CA LYS A 30 19.98 -26.50 -25.22
C LYS A 30 19.47 -26.56 -26.66
N SER A 31 20.33 -27.01 -27.58
CA SER A 31 19.96 -27.06 -29.00
C SER A 31 18.82 -28.04 -29.30
N THR A 32 18.73 -29.16 -28.53
CA THR A 32 17.60 -30.09 -28.59
C THR A 32 16.30 -29.41 -28.10
N PHE A 33 16.38 -28.70 -27.00
CA PHE A 33 15.26 -27.94 -26.46
C PHE A 33 14.78 -26.89 -27.47
N ILE A 34 15.68 -26.07 -28.00
CA ILE A 34 15.37 -25.02 -28.98
C ILE A 34 14.69 -25.60 -30.22
N LYS A 35 15.26 -26.67 -30.78
CA LYS A 35 14.69 -27.37 -31.92
C LYS A 35 13.27 -27.83 -31.63
N ARG A 36 13.09 -28.55 -30.52
CA ARG A 36 11.79 -29.14 -30.16
C ARG A 36 10.75 -28.06 -29.82
N PHE A 37 11.14 -27.00 -29.11
CA PHE A 37 10.28 -25.84 -28.85
C PHE A 37 9.82 -25.19 -30.18
N ALA A 38 10.74 -24.95 -31.10
CA ALA A 38 10.41 -24.35 -32.39
C ALA A 38 9.48 -25.24 -33.21
N GLU A 39 9.73 -26.55 -33.26
CA GLU A 39 8.87 -27.52 -33.96
C GLU A 39 7.44 -27.57 -33.42
N LEU A 40 7.27 -27.50 -32.09
CA LEU A 40 5.96 -27.58 -31.41
C LEU A 40 5.21 -26.24 -31.41
N MET A 41 5.92 -25.14 -31.18
CA MET A 41 5.29 -23.84 -30.90
C MET A 41 5.41 -22.83 -32.03
N LEU A 42 6.52 -22.77 -32.73
CA LEU A 42 6.77 -21.70 -33.71
C LEU A 42 6.46 -22.10 -35.15
N LEU A 43 7.03 -23.21 -35.64
CA LEU A 43 6.88 -23.62 -37.01
C LEU A 43 5.42 -23.87 -37.45
N PRO A 44 4.55 -24.50 -36.67
CA PRO A 44 3.15 -24.72 -37.05
C PRO A 44 2.36 -23.43 -37.23
N ARG A 45 2.82 -22.32 -36.64
CA ARG A 45 2.15 -21.02 -36.68
C ARG A 45 2.66 -20.11 -37.80
N ILE A 46 3.68 -20.51 -38.54
CA ILE A 46 4.17 -19.81 -39.74
C ILE A 46 3.32 -20.22 -40.95
N LYS A 47 2.39 -19.35 -41.37
CA LYS A 47 1.46 -19.62 -42.48
C LYS A 47 2.15 -19.70 -43.85
N ASN A 48 3.25 -18.96 -44.04
CA ASN A 48 3.98 -18.94 -45.31
C ASN A 48 4.98 -20.12 -45.36
N GLU A 49 4.82 -21.01 -46.36
CA GLU A 49 5.64 -22.22 -46.50
C GLU A 49 7.13 -21.91 -46.71
N ALA A 50 7.46 -20.92 -47.54
CA ALA A 50 8.86 -20.55 -47.77
C ALA A 50 9.53 -19.97 -46.50
N ARG A 51 8.78 -19.20 -45.68
CA ARG A 51 9.25 -18.73 -44.36
C ARG A 51 9.40 -19.89 -43.39
N ARG A 52 8.45 -20.82 -43.40
CA ARG A 52 8.50 -22.01 -42.50
C ARG A 52 9.69 -22.90 -42.84
N ALA A 53 9.95 -23.15 -44.15
CA ALA A 53 11.11 -23.91 -44.58
C ALA A 53 12.43 -23.22 -44.14
N ARG A 54 12.54 -21.91 -44.37
CA ARG A 54 13.72 -21.15 -43.93
C ARG A 54 13.89 -21.20 -42.39
N ALA A 55 12.83 -20.98 -41.62
CA ALA A 55 12.88 -21.08 -40.20
C ALA A 55 13.25 -22.49 -39.70
N HIS A 56 12.86 -23.53 -40.44
CA HIS A 56 13.30 -24.89 -40.15
C HIS A 56 14.79 -25.10 -40.43
N ASP A 57 15.32 -24.51 -41.50
CA ASP A 57 16.75 -24.60 -41.83
C ASP A 57 17.63 -23.81 -40.84
N GLU A 58 17.07 -22.80 -40.16
CA GLU A 58 17.75 -22.02 -39.13
C GLU A 58 17.86 -22.78 -37.80
N LEU A 59 17.14 -23.91 -37.61
CA LEU A 59 17.19 -24.68 -36.36
C LEU A 59 18.57 -25.27 -36.11
N PRO A 60 19.01 -25.36 -34.85
CA PRO A 60 20.25 -25.98 -34.51
C PRO A 60 20.29 -27.43 -34.99
N GLN A 61 21.32 -27.79 -35.71
CA GLN A 61 21.56 -29.19 -36.02
C GLN A 61 22.15 -29.88 -34.79
N SER A 62 21.49 -30.90 -34.32
CA SER A 62 22.02 -31.73 -33.23
C SER A 62 23.24 -32.50 -33.75
N ALA A 63 24.41 -31.92 -33.57
CA ALA A 63 25.66 -32.62 -33.93
C ALA A 63 25.92 -33.71 -32.92
N ALA A 64 25.96 -34.95 -33.39
CA ALA A 64 26.46 -36.08 -32.64
C ALA A 64 27.97 -36.02 -32.35
N GLY A 65 28.60 -34.88 -32.68
CA GLY A 65 30.02 -34.64 -32.53
C GLY A 65 30.42 -34.02 -31.20
N ARG A 66 31.64 -34.32 -30.78
CA ARG A 66 32.24 -33.83 -29.51
C ARG A 66 32.70 -32.36 -29.56
N THR A 67 32.65 -31.70 -30.72
CA THR A 67 33.27 -30.37 -30.96
C THR A 67 32.21 -29.28 -30.89
N ILE A 68 32.47 -28.20 -30.16
CA ILE A 68 31.63 -27.01 -30.09
C ILE A 68 31.82 -26.23 -31.38
N MET A 69 30.70 -26.02 -32.13
CA MET A 69 30.72 -25.38 -33.45
C MET A 69 30.29 -23.92 -33.44
N THR A 70 29.59 -23.44 -32.43
CA THR A 70 28.96 -22.12 -32.41
C THR A 70 29.74 -21.19 -31.49
N THR A 71 30.20 -20.06 -32.03
CA THR A 71 30.95 -19.01 -31.31
C THR A 71 30.11 -17.78 -30.99
N GLU A 72 28.93 -17.64 -31.61
CA GLU A 72 28.06 -16.48 -31.48
C GLU A 72 26.63 -16.88 -31.17
N PRO A 73 25.91 -16.12 -30.33
CA PRO A 73 24.47 -16.32 -30.10
C PRO A 73 23.66 -16.14 -31.39
N LYS A 74 22.64 -16.98 -31.57
CA LYS A 74 21.76 -16.97 -32.76
C LYS A 74 20.31 -16.77 -32.36
N PHE A 75 19.62 -15.93 -33.14
CA PHE A 75 18.18 -15.74 -33.02
C PHE A 75 17.43 -16.78 -33.88
N ILE A 76 16.52 -17.51 -33.27
CA ILE A 76 15.82 -18.64 -33.90
C ILE A 76 14.29 -18.49 -33.71
N PRO A 77 13.54 -18.36 -34.79
CA PRO A 77 14.01 -17.96 -36.12
C PRO A 77 14.50 -16.50 -36.15
N GLU A 78 15.23 -16.11 -37.18
CA GLU A 78 15.75 -14.74 -37.33
C GLU A 78 14.67 -13.67 -37.16
N LYS A 79 13.45 -13.93 -37.71
CA LYS A 79 12.28 -13.06 -37.50
C LYS A 79 11.30 -13.69 -36.53
N ALA A 80 10.96 -12.97 -35.46
CA ALA A 80 9.99 -13.41 -34.45
C ALA A 80 8.66 -13.89 -35.09
N VAL A 81 8.11 -14.97 -34.57
CA VAL A 81 6.86 -15.59 -35.01
C VAL A 81 5.70 -15.07 -34.22
N LYS A 82 4.65 -14.61 -34.90
CA LYS A 82 3.41 -14.17 -34.28
C LYS A 82 2.59 -15.38 -33.85
N LEU A 83 2.32 -15.48 -32.58
CA LEU A 83 1.46 -16.46 -31.94
C LEU A 83 0.08 -15.82 -31.74
N GLU A 84 -0.94 -16.30 -32.46
CA GLU A 84 -2.33 -15.84 -32.36
C GLU A 84 -3.02 -16.61 -31.21
N LEU A 85 -3.84 -15.91 -30.44
CA LEU A 85 -4.56 -16.45 -29.28
C LEU A 85 -6.02 -16.73 -29.69
N SER A 86 -6.59 -17.83 -29.19
CA SER A 86 -7.99 -18.23 -29.51
C SER A 86 -9.00 -17.21 -28.96
N GLY A 87 -8.67 -16.50 -27.89
CA GLY A 87 -9.52 -15.47 -27.27
C GLY A 87 -9.33 -14.03 -27.80
N GLY A 88 -8.58 -13.87 -28.91
CA GLY A 88 -8.21 -12.55 -29.45
C GLY A 88 -6.96 -11.97 -28.78
N GLY A 89 -6.07 -11.44 -29.57
CA GLY A 89 -4.75 -10.98 -29.16
C GLY A 89 -3.64 -11.81 -29.78
N SER A 90 -2.43 -11.32 -29.71
CA SER A 90 -1.24 -12.02 -30.23
C SER A 90 0.01 -11.49 -29.57
N PHE A 91 1.02 -12.31 -29.47
CA PHE A 91 2.38 -11.90 -29.10
C PHE A 91 3.38 -12.51 -30.08
N LYS A 92 4.59 -11.97 -30.10
CA LYS A 92 5.66 -12.53 -30.91
C LYS A 92 6.65 -13.26 -30.02
N ALA A 93 7.04 -14.44 -30.47
CA ALA A 93 8.02 -15.26 -29.75
C ALA A 93 9.25 -15.53 -30.63
N ARG A 94 10.39 -15.56 -30.01
CA ARG A 94 11.67 -15.92 -30.60
C ARG A 94 12.59 -16.52 -29.56
N LEU A 95 13.36 -17.53 -29.95
CA LEU A 95 14.42 -18.09 -29.13
C LEU A 95 15.76 -17.43 -29.44
N ILE A 96 16.62 -17.40 -28.48
CA ILE A 96 18.01 -16.98 -28.65
C ILE A 96 18.87 -18.16 -28.18
N ASP A 97 19.58 -18.79 -29.12
CA ASP A 97 20.53 -19.86 -28.81
C ASP A 97 21.84 -19.23 -28.37
N CYS A 98 22.11 -19.29 -27.08
CA CYS A 98 23.35 -18.79 -26.48
C CYS A 98 24.44 -19.86 -26.47
N VAL A 99 25.67 -19.42 -26.58
CA VAL A 99 26.84 -20.31 -26.47
C VAL A 99 26.85 -20.92 -25.06
N GLY A 100 27.13 -22.24 -24.98
CA GLY A 100 27.17 -22.93 -23.69
C GLY A 100 28.42 -22.58 -22.90
N TYR A 101 28.28 -22.52 -21.58
CA TYR A 101 29.41 -22.44 -20.66
C TYR A 101 30.18 -23.75 -20.64
N MET A 102 31.49 -23.62 -20.57
CA MET A 102 32.38 -24.78 -20.60
C MET A 102 32.21 -25.63 -19.35
N VAL A 103 32.28 -26.93 -19.53
CA VAL A 103 32.26 -27.95 -18.48
C VAL A 103 33.52 -28.78 -18.53
N ASP A 104 33.93 -29.31 -17.40
CA ASP A 104 35.09 -30.20 -17.31
C ASP A 104 34.94 -31.42 -18.22
N GLY A 105 35.95 -31.70 -19.02
CA GLY A 105 35.93 -32.81 -19.98
C GLY A 105 35.22 -32.52 -21.32
N ALA A 106 34.72 -31.28 -21.54
CA ALA A 106 34.20 -30.90 -22.86
C ALA A 106 35.38 -30.68 -23.83
N LEU A 107 35.21 -31.17 -25.08
CA LEU A 107 36.23 -31.03 -26.14
C LEU A 107 35.92 -29.78 -27.01
N GLY A 108 37.00 -29.08 -27.49
CA GLY A 108 36.89 -28.03 -28.49
C GLY A 108 37.09 -26.60 -27.95
N HIS A 109 37.49 -26.45 -26.70
CA HIS A 109 37.96 -25.20 -26.11
C HIS A 109 39.47 -25.05 -26.17
N GLU A 110 40.21 -26.12 -26.43
CA GLU A 110 41.65 -26.14 -26.63
C GLU A 110 42.00 -26.53 -28.06
N GLU A 111 43.05 -25.92 -28.58
CA GLU A 111 43.69 -26.23 -29.85
C GLU A 111 45.19 -26.31 -29.62
N ASN A 112 45.78 -27.49 -29.89
CA ASN A 112 47.22 -27.75 -29.67
C ASN A 112 47.67 -27.50 -28.21
N GLU A 113 46.94 -27.97 -27.24
CA GLU A 113 47.19 -27.82 -25.78
C GLU A 113 47.19 -26.34 -25.28
N ALA A 114 46.63 -25.42 -26.07
CA ALA A 114 46.44 -24.02 -25.69
C ALA A 114 44.97 -23.62 -25.81
N PRO A 115 44.49 -22.63 -25.03
CA PRO A 115 43.12 -22.10 -25.17
C PRO A 115 42.85 -21.63 -26.60
N ARG A 116 41.77 -22.12 -27.20
CA ARG A 116 41.34 -21.72 -28.53
C ARG A 116 40.97 -20.23 -28.55
N LEU A 117 41.69 -19.44 -29.36
CA LEU A 117 41.42 -18.02 -29.54
C LEU A 117 40.37 -17.83 -30.63
N VAL A 118 39.40 -16.92 -30.37
CA VAL A 118 38.32 -16.58 -31.28
C VAL A 118 38.16 -15.07 -31.38
N LYS A 119 37.72 -14.60 -32.56
CA LYS A 119 37.21 -13.23 -32.72
C LYS A 119 35.77 -13.16 -32.28
N SER A 120 35.44 -12.14 -31.51
CA SER A 120 34.08 -11.91 -31.02
C SER A 120 33.72 -10.43 -31.22
N PRO A 121 32.43 -10.12 -31.55
CA PRO A 121 31.99 -8.74 -31.73
C PRO A 121 32.17 -7.84 -30.49
N TRP A 122 32.39 -8.42 -29.33
CA TRP A 122 32.51 -7.71 -28.04
C TRP A 122 33.96 -7.36 -27.67
N PHE A 123 34.96 -7.80 -28.48
CA PHE A 123 36.37 -7.56 -28.21
C PHE A 123 37.10 -7.13 -29.48
N ASP A 124 38.00 -6.16 -29.38
CA ASP A 124 38.82 -5.67 -30.50
C ASP A 124 40.00 -6.59 -30.82
N HIS A 125 40.23 -7.63 -30.02
CA HIS A 125 41.33 -8.60 -30.17
C HIS A 125 40.81 -10.02 -30.01
N GLU A 126 41.58 -10.99 -30.40
CA GLU A 126 41.27 -12.40 -30.18
C GLU A 126 41.37 -12.73 -28.69
N VAL A 127 40.32 -13.39 -28.18
CA VAL A 127 40.22 -13.79 -26.78
C VAL A 127 39.97 -15.30 -26.66
N PRO A 128 40.23 -15.92 -25.51
CA PRO A 128 39.89 -17.29 -25.27
C PRO A 128 38.39 -17.54 -25.53
N PHE A 129 38.09 -18.68 -26.14
CA PHE A 129 36.72 -19.08 -26.49
C PHE A 129 35.75 -18.96 -25.30
N ASP A 130 36.18 -19.37 -24.13
CA ASP A 130 35.37 -19.36 -22.90
C ASP A 130 34.93 -17.93 -22.54
N LEU A 131 35.87 -17.01 -22.56
CA LEU A 131 35.61 -15.58 -22.28
C LEU A 131 34.69 -14.97 -23.32
N ALA A 132 34.87 -15.30 -24.60
CA ALA A 132 33.99 -14.81 -25.68
C ALA A 132 32.56 -15.35 -25.51
N ALA A 133 32.44 -16.65 -25.18
CA ALA A 133 31.17 -17.33 -24.99
C ALA A 133 30.38 -16.75 -23.80
N GLU A 134 31.02 -16.60 -22.64
CA GLU A 134 30.41 -16.05 -21.42
C GLU A 134 30.00 -14.57 -21.63
N THR A 135 30.89 -13.74 -22.18
CA THR A 135 30.61 -12.33 -22.44
C THR A 135 29.47 -12.17 -23.47
N GLY A 136 29.50 -12.92 -24.57
CA GLY A 136 28.46 -12.87 -25.58
C GLY A 136 27.09 -13.31 -25.03
N THR A 137 27.07 -14.37 -24.23
CA THR A 137 25.85 -14.83 -23.57
C THR A 137 25.28 -13.78 -22.61
N ARG A 138 26.14 -13.19 -21.77
CA ARG A 138 25.75 -12.12 -20.85
C ARG A 138 25.17 -10.91 -21.58
N CYS A 139 25.86 -10.42 -22.60
CA CYS A 139 25.38 -9.26 -23.38
C CYS A 139 24.03 -9.54 -24.04
N VAL A 140 23.88 -10.70 -24.67
CA VAL A 140 22.63 -11.05 -25.37
C VAL A 140 21.47 -11.23 -24.40
N ILE A 141 21.68 -11.88 -23.25
CA ILE A 141 20.63 -12.00 -22.23
C ILE A 141 20.26 -10.62 -21.70
N ARG A 142 21.25 -9.78 -21.38
CA ARG A 142 21.00 -8.44 -20.83
C ARG A 142 20.22 -7.55 -21.79
N GLU A 143 20.59 -7.55 -23.08
CA GLU A 143 20.08 -6.59 -24.06
C GLU A 143 18.86 -7.08 -24.83
N HIS A 144 18.80 -8.38 -25.14
CA HIS A 144 17.83 -8.92 -26.09
C HIS A 144 16.82 -9.90 -25.48
N ALA A 145 17.21 -10.70 -24.46
CA ALA A 145 16.27 -11.64 -23.87
C ALA A 145 15.25 -10.94 -22.97
N THR A 146 13.98 -11.32 -23.07
CA THR A 146 12.93 -10.94 -22.13
C THR A 146 13.01 -11.79 -20.85
N VAL A 147 13.30 -13.08 -21.04
CA VAL A 147 13.40 -14.08 -19.97
C VAL A 147 14.53 -15.07 -20.28
N GLY A 148 15.10 -15.68 -19.24
CA GLY A 148 16.11 -16.72 -19.34
C GLY A 148 15.52 -18.13 -19.19
N LEU A 149 16.07 -19.09 -19.92
CA LEU A 149 15.83 -20.52 -19.73
C LEU A 149 17.18 -21.19 -19.52
N VAL A 150 17.47 -21.61 -18.29
CA VAL A 150 18.70 -22.31 -17.97
C VAL A 150 18.50 -23.81 -18.18
N VAL A 151 19.16 -24.38 -19.18
CA VAL A 151 19.08 -25.82 -19.43
C VAL A 151 20.28 -26.50 -18.78
N THR A 152 20.03 -27.29 -17.75
CA THR A 152 21.01 -28.18 -17.10
C THR A 152 20.61 -29.65 -17.26
N THR A 153 21.36 -30.59 -16.70
CA THR A 153 21.07 -32.01 -16.82
C THR A 153 21.40 -32.80 -15.54
N ASP A 154 20.74 -33.92 -15.33
CA ASP A 154 21.07 -34.87 -14.30
C ASP A 154 22.23 -35.84 -14.69
N GLY A 155 22.76 -35.69 -15.93
CA GLY A 155 23.79 -36.55 -16.49
C GLY A 155 23.23 -37.76 -17.29
N SER A 156 21.94 -38.06 -17.22
CA SER A 156 21.34 -39.22 -17.89
C SER A 156 21.22 -39.07 -19.41
N VAL A 157 21.24 -37.86 -19.94
CA VAL A 157 21.04 -37.52 -21.38
C VAL A 157 22.33 -37.14 -22.10
N ALA A 158 23.48 -37.15 -21.40
CA ALA A 158 24.76 -36.74 -21.93
C ALA A 158 25.88 -37.72 -21.54
N ASP A 159 27.02 -37.64 -22.22
CA ASP A 159 28.18 -38.52 -21.96
C ASP A 159 28.99 -38.09 -20.71
N LEU A 160 28.66 -37.02 -20.06
CA LEU A 160 29.34 -36.49 -18.89
C LEU A 160 28.48 -36.65 -17.63
N PRO A 161 29.12 -36.98 -16.49
CA PRO A 161 28.41 -37.12 -15.23
C PRO A 161 27.89 -35.76 -14.72
N ARG A 162 26.89 -35.77 -13.82
CA ARG A 162 26.27 -34.59 -13.25
C ARG A 162 27.27 -33.61 -12.65
N GLU A 163 28.29 -34.11 -11.99
CA GLU A 163 29.32 -33.32 -11.29
C GLU A 163 30.07 -32.38 -12.23
N ALA A 164 30.28 -32.76 -13.48
CA ALA A 164 30.95 -31.92 -14.47
C ALA A 164 30.20 -30.64 -14.81
N TYR A 165 28.88 -30.58 -14.57
CA TYR A 165 28.03 -29.43 -14.91
C TYR A 165 27.90 -28.41 -13.78
N LEU A 166 28.23 -28.76 -12.52
CA LEU A 166 27.90 -27.96 -11.33
C LEU A 166 28.54 -26.58 -11.35
N ASP A 167 29.81 -26.46 -11.72
CA ASP A 167 30.51 -25.17 -11.69
C ASP A 167 30.00 -24.21 -12.79
N ALA A 168 29.76 -24.74 -13.99
CA ALA A 168 29.17 -23.96 -15.08
C ALA A 168 27.76 -23.52 -14.74
N GLU A 169 26.95 -24.40 -14.15
CA GLU A 169 25.59 -24.10 -13.70
C GLU A 169 25.55 -22.97 -12.65
N ARG A 170 26.38 -23.06 -11.60
CA ARG A 170 26.49 -22.02 -10.57
C ARG A 170 26.89 -20.66 -11.15
N ARG A 171 27.84 -20.63 -12.08
CA ARG A 171 28.26 -19.38 -12.73
C ARG A 171 27.16 -18.74 -13.55
N ILE A 172 26.43 -19.54 -14.33
CA ILE A 172 25.31 -19.06 -15.14
C ILE A 172 24.22 -18.46 -14.25
N ILE A 173 23.85 -19.17 -13.18
CA ILE A 173 22.80 -18.74 -12.26
C ILE A 173 23.18 -17.44 -11.57
N ALA A 174 24.41 -17.36 -11.04
CA ALA A 174 24.90 -16.11 -10.42
C ALA A 174 24.91 -14.91 -11.38
N GLU A 175 25.19 -15.15 -12.67
CA GLU A 175 25.12 -14.09 -13.67
C GLU A 175 23.69 -13.63 -13.97
N LEU A 176 22.75 -14.58 -14.07
CA LEU A 176 21.33 -14.25 -14.30
C LEU A 176 20.72 -13.50 -13.12
N ASP A 177 21.07 -13.89 -11.90
CA ASP A 177 20.69 -13.16 -10.68
C ASP A 177 21.21 -11.73 -10.70
N GLY A 178 22.47 -11.55 -11.12
CA GLY A 178 23.07 -10.23 -11.28
C GLY A 178 22.43 -9.36 -12.37
N ILE A 179 21.80 -9.99 -13.40
CA ILE A 179 21.07 -9.28 -14.45
C ILE A 179 19.66 -8.90 -13.99
N GLY A 180 19.06 -9.65 -13.05
CA GLY A 180 17.73 -9.39 -12.49
C GLY A 180 16.56 -9.65 -13.46
N LYS A 181 16.78 -10.44 -14.52
CA LYS A 181 15.70 -10.87 -15.41
C LYS A 181 15.03 -12.16 -14.91
N PRO A 182 13.73 -12.35 -15.15
CA PRO A 182 13.07 -13.59 -14.79
C PRO A 182 13.65 -14.78 -15.57
N TYR A 183 13.89 -15.89 -14.90
CA TYR A 183 14.34 -17.14 -15.52
C TYR A 183 13.81 -18.36 -14.76
N ILE A 184 13.84 -19.51 -15.43
CA ILE A 184 13.59 -20.82 -14.84
C ILE A 184 14.71 -21.78 -15.20
N ILE A 185 14.88 -22.82 -14.41
CA ILE A 185 15.85 -23.88 -14.65
C ILE A 185 15.12 -25.11 -15.22
N LEU A 186 15.61 -25.59 -16.34
CA LEU A 186 15.13 -26.80 -17.00
C LEU A 186 16.12 -27.93 -16.74
N LEU A 187 15.72 -28.92 -15.96
CA LEU A 187 16.51 -30.11 -15.70
C LEU A 187 16.23 -31.16 -16.81
N ASN A 188 17.12 -31.24 -17.79
CA ASN A 188 17.00 -32.17 -18.87
C ASN A 188 17.45 -33.58 -18.38
N CYS A 189 16.52 -34.53 -18.33
CA CYS A 189 16.71 -35.87 -17.87
C CYS A 189 15.98 -36.87 -18.76
N ALA A 190 16.43 -38.13 -18.74
CA ALA A 190 15.83 -39.20 -19.53
C ALA A 190 14.40 -39.52 -19.03
N GLU A 191 14.22 -39.57 -17.72
CA GLU A 191 12.97 -39.92 -17.04
C GLU A 191 12.53 -38.78 -16.08
N PRO A 192 11.81 -37.74 -16.57
CA PRO A 192 11.44 -36.61 -15.76
C PRO A 192 10.52 -36.91 -14.57
N ASP A 193 9.73 -37.96 -14.68
CA ASP A 193 8.77 -38.37 -13.66
C ASP A 193 9.36 -39.31 -12.60
N SER A 194 10.66 -39.68 -12.71
CA SER A 194 11.33 -40.52 -11.72
C SER A 194 11.52 -39.77 -10.38
N ASP A 195 11.49 -40.53 -9.28
CA ASP A 195 11.69 -39.98 -7.93
C ASP A 195 13.03 -39.24 -7.79
N ASP A 196 14.08 -39.76 -8.47
CA ASP A 196 15.41 -39.19 -8.44
C ASP A 196 15.47 -37.84 -9.16
N ALA A 197 14.83 -37.70 -10.35
CA ALA A 197 14.77 -36.47 -11.08
C ALA A 197 13.93 -35.41 -10.33
N GLN A 198 12.82 -35.82 -9.73
CA GLN A 198 11.98 -34.92 -8.93
C GLN A 198 12.69 -34.45 -7.65
N ARG A 199 13.41 -35.35 -6.96
CA ARG A 199 14.21 -35.00 -5.78
C ARG A 199 15.31 -34.03 -6.15
N LEU A 200 16.09 -34.29 -7.21
CA LEU A 200 17.13 -33.40 -7.68
C LEU A 200 16.56 -32.02 -8.08
N ALA A 201 15.42 -31.98 -8.74
CA ALA A 201 14.75 -30.74 -9.09
C ALA A 201 14.35 -29.93 -7.85
N ALA A 202 13.86 -30.59 -6.80
CA ALA A 202 13.51 -29.93 -5.53
C ALA A 202 14.76 -29.40 -4.81
N GLU A 203 15.87 -30.17 -4.76
CA GLU A 203 17.14 -29.75 -4.17
C GLU A 203 17.73 -28.54 -4.90
N LEU A 204 17.67 -28.53 -6.23
CA LEU A 204 18.11 -27.39 -7.03
C LEU A 204 17.22 -26.15 -6.83
N ALA A 205 15.90 -26.34 -6.74
CA ALA A 205 14.97 -25.26 -6.47
C ALA A 205 15.21 -24.60 -5.10
N GLU A 206 15.51 -25.41 -4.08
CA GLU A 206 15.87 -24.92 -2.75
C GLU A 206 17.23 -24.19 -2.78
N THR A 207 18.23 -24.77 -3.47
CA THR A 207 19.59 -24.21 -3.55
C THR A 207 19.64 -22.86 -4.26
N TYR A 208 18.93 -22.73 -5.38
CA TYR A 208 18.97 -21.53 -6.23
C TYR A 208 17.81 -20.57 -5.99
N GLY A 209 16.78 -21.01 -5.27
CA GLY A 209 15.62 -20.18 -4.99
C GLY A 209 14.72 -19.92 -6.21
N HIS A 210 14.90 -20.64 -7.31
CA HIS A 210 14.13 -20.50 -8.56
C HIS A 210 13.41 -21.79 -8.92
N ALA A 211 12.36 -21.69 -9.74
CA ALA A 211 11.64 -22.85 -10.21
C ALA A 211 12.53 -23.75 -11.08
N VAL A 212 12.54 -25.04 -10.78
CA VAL A 212 13.21 -26.07 -11.55
C VAL A 212 12.18 -27.03 -12.15
N LEU A 213 12.18 -27.18 -13.46
CA LEU A 213 11.25 -28.05 -14.19
C LEU A 213 12.01 -29.22 -14.79
N PRO A 214 11.84 -30.45 -14.27
CA PRO A 214 12.39 -31.65 -14.91
C PRO A 214 11.61 -31.96 -16.20
N LEU A 215 12.34 -32.17 -17.27
CA LEU A 215 11.76 -32.49 -18.58
C LEU A 215 12.77 -33.24 -19.44
N ASN A 216 12.26 -33.99 -20.45
CA ASN A 216 13.08 -34.59 -21.47
C ASN A 216 12.96 -33.74 -22.75
N CYS A 217 14.05 -33.06 -23.13
CA CYS A 217 14.08 -32.18 -24.29
C CYS A 217 13.70 -32.88 -25.61
N THR A 218 13.89 -34.19 -25.71
CA THR A 218 13.61 -34.94 -26.92
C THR A 218 12.12 -35.28 -27.05
N THR A 219 11.47 -35.67 -25.94
CA THR A 219 10.10 -36.18 -25.93
C THR A 219 9.07 -35.16 -25.43
N MET A 220 9.49 -33.94 -25.08
CA MET A 220 8.56 -32.93 -24.57
C MET A 220 7.39 -32.65 -25.52
N THR A 221 6.24 -32.36 -24.94
CA THR A 221 4.97 -32.12 -25.62
C THR A 221 4.56 -30.65 -25.49
N VAL A 222 3.44 -30.27 -26.13
CA VAL A 222 2.85 -28.93 -25.98
C VAL A 222 2.43 -28.67 -24.55
N GLU A 223 1.90 -29.69 -23.85
CA GLU A 223 1.50 -29.57 -22.45
C GLU A 223 2.70 -29.28 -21.54
N THR A 224 3.86 -29.89 -21.83
CA THR A 224 5.12 -29.60 -21.11
C THR A 224 5.53 -28.14 -21.32
N LEU A 225 5.37 -27.62 -22.54
CA LEU A 225 5.69 -26.22 -22.85
C LEU A 225 4.70 -25.26 -22.19
N ASP A 226 3.42 -25.59 -22.14
CA ASP A 226 2.42 -24.78 -21.44
C ASP A 226 2.73 -24.71 -19.94
N LYS A 227 3.11 -25.85 -19.31
CA LYS A 227 3.57 -25.89 -17.91
C LYS A 227 4.81 -25.02 -17.70
N LEU A 228 5.78 -25.08 -18.64
CA LEU A 228 6.98 -24.25 -18.62
C LEU A 228 6.63 -22.77 -18.64
N LEU A 229 5.79 -22.34 -19.56
CA LEU A 229 5.37 -20.95 -19.71
C LEU A 229 4.54 -20.46 -18.50
N GLN A 230 3.71 -21.34 -17.95
CA GLN A 230 2.97 -21.05 -16.73
C GLN A 230 3.91 -20.87 -15.54
N THR A 231 4.88 -21.76 -15.36
CA THR A 231 5.89 -21.65 -14.29
C THR A 231 6.70 -20.37 -14.44
N LEU A 232 7.06 -20.03 -15.66
CA LEU A 232 7.81 -18.82 -15.98
C LEU A 232 7.05 -17.55 -15.56
N LEU A 233 5.71 -17.50 -15.67
CA LEU A 233 4.92 -16.36 -15.23
C LEU A 233 5.06 -16.06 -13.74
N TYR A 234 5.31 -17.07 -12.91
CA TYR A 234 5.54 -16.88 -11.49
C TYR A 234 6.93 -16.31 -11.16
N GLU A 235 7.91 -16.47 -12.06
CA GLU A 235 9.25 -15.89 -11.89
C GLU A 235 9.32 -14.40 -12.25
N PHE A 236 8.28 -13.84 -12.86
CA PHE A 236 8.24 -12.40 -13.12
C PHE A 236 8.14 -11.58 -11.83
N PRO A 237 8.79 -10.40 -11.81
CA PRO A 237 8.76 -9.52 -10.63
C PRO A 237 7.36 -9.00 -10.33
N ILE A 238 7.05 -8.81 -9.05
CA ILE A 238 5.87 -8.08 -8.61
C ILE A 238 6.04 -6.62 -9.01
N ARG A 239 5.01 -6.03 -9.61
CA ARG A 239 4.98 -4.60 -10.00
C ARG A 239 4.22 -3.75 -9.00
N GLU A 240 3.18 -4.33 -8.42
CA GLU A 240 2.29 -3.62 -7.51
C GLU A 240 1.79 -4.55 -6.41
N ILE A 241 1.82 -4.06 -5.18
CA ILE A 241 1.21 -4.72 -4.03
C ILE A 241 0.12 -3.78 -3.49
N ALA A 242 -1.14 -4.15 -3.70
CA ALA A 242 -2.28 -3.43 -3.15
C ALA A 242 -2.67 -4.05 -1.79
N VAL A 243 -2.59 -3.28 -0.72
CA VAL A 243 -2.99 -3.74 0.62
C VAL A 243 -4.30 -3.08 1.01
N GLN A 244 -5.34 -3.89 1.18
CA GLN A 244 -6.64 -3.46 1.68
C GLN A 244 -6.68 -3.61 3.20
N MET A 245 -7.07 -2.54 3.88
CA MET A 245 -7.23 -2.49 5.32
C MET A 245 -8.48 -1.71 5.69
N PRO A 246 -8.94 -1.72 6.97
CA PRO A 246 -10.06 -0.91 7.41
C PRO A 246 -9.86 0.58 7.07
N ALA A 247 -10.87 1.21 6.46
CA ALA A 247 -10.78 2.58 5.94
C ALA A 247 -10.39 3.62 7.01
N TRP A 248 -10.75 3.40 8.27
CA TRP A 248 -10.41 4.31 9.36
C TRP A 248 -8.88 4.43 9.59
N VAL A 249 -8.09 3.39 9.26
CA VAL A 249 -6.62 3.44 9.37
C VAL A 249 -6.03 4.44 8.39
N THR A 250 -6.58 4.52 7.17
CA THR A 250 -6.11 5.45 6.14
C THR A 250 -6.57 6.90 6.38
N MET A 251 -7.57 7.10 7.26
CA MET A 251 -8.08 8.42 7.64
C MET A 251 -7.31 9.06 8.78
N LEU A 252 -6.40 8.33 9.42
CA LEU A 252 -5.56 8.87 10.50
C LEU A 252 -4.62 9.94 9.95
N GLU A 253 -4.29 10.93 10.77
CA GLU A 253 -3.35 11.98 10.41
C GLU A 253 -1.97 11.43 10.07
N SER A 254 -1.28 12.09 9.13
CA SER A 254 0.07 11.72 8.75
C SER A 254 1.01 11.82 9.96
N GLY A 255 1.70 10.72 10.28
CA GLY A 255 2.57 10.63 11.44
C GLY A 255 1.92 10.00 12.68
N HIS A 256 0.64 9.62 12.60
CA HIS A 256 0.01 8.84 13.66
C HIS A 256 0.77 7.52 13.88
N TRP A 257 0.99 7.14 15.15
CA TRP A 257 1.82 5.99 15.52
C TRP A 257 1.37 4.67 14.84
N LEU A 258 0.06 4.41 14.77
CA LEU A 258 -0.48 3.21 14.11
C LEU A 258 -0.23 3.24 12.60
N GLN A 259 -0.51 4.38 11.96
CA GLN A 259 -0.30 4.53 10.52
C GLN A 259 1.18 4.31 10.15
N SER A 260 2.08 4.89 10.93
CA SER A 260 3.52 4.74 10.75
C SER A 260 3.97 3.29 10.95
N ALA A 261 3.49 2.59 11.98
CA ALA A 261 3.83 1.19 12.24
C ALA A 261 3.33 0.27 11.12
N VAL A 262 2.10 0.45 10.65
CA VAL A 262 1.51 -0.33 9.57
C VAL A 262 2.23 -0.08 8.25
N TYR A 263 2.51 1.17 7.90
CA TYR A 263 3.22 1.49 6.65
C TYR A 263 4.66 1.00 6.64
N THR A 264 5.37 1.11 7.75
CA THR A 264 6.72 0.55 7.86
C THR A 264 6.71 -0.96 7.63
N SER A 265 5.79 -1.68 8.29
CA SER A 265 5.63 -3.13 8.08
C SER A 265 5.28 -3.50 6.63
N MET A 266 4.48 -2.68 5.95
CA MET A 266 4.17 -2.89 4.52
C MET A 266 5.39 -2.68 3.63
N LEU A 267 6.20 -1.66 3.90
CA LEU A 267 7.42 -1.39 3.16
C LEU A 267 8.45 -2.51 3.36
N ASP A 268 8.63 -2.99 4.60
CA ASP A 268 9.51 -4.11 4.91
C ASP A 268 9.05 -5.40 4.21
N PHE A 269 7.74 -5.65 4.21
CA PHE A 269 7.18 -6.78 3.47
C PHE A 269 7.41 -6.63 1.96
N ALA A 270 7.14 -5.46 1.38
CA ALA A 270 7.35 -5.21 -0.04
C ALA A 270 8.83 -5.36 -0.44
N ALA A 271 9.76 -5.00 0.44
CA ALA A 271 11.20 -5.19 0.24
C ALA A 271 11.62 -6.67 0.33
N SER A 272 10.85 -7.52 1.00
CA SER A 272 11.15 -8.95 1.16
C SER A 272 10.62 -9.84 0.04
N VAL A 273 9.69 -9.35 -0.78
CA VAL A 273 9.06 -10.12 -1.86
C VAL A 273 9.34 -9.49 -3.21
N HIS A 274 9.89 -10.26 -4.13
CA HIS A 274 10.34 -9.76 -5.41
C HIS A 274 9.59 -10.36 -6.60
N ARG A 275 9.20 -11.64 -6.50
CA ARG A 275 8.58 -12.40 -7.58
C ARG A 275 7.19 -12.88 -7.19
N MET A 276 6.36 -13.11 -8.21
CA MET A 276 5.03 -13.69 -7.99
C MET A 276 5.10 -15.04 -7.27
N ALA A 277 6.15 -15.84 -7.51
CA ALA A 277 6.42 -17.11 -6.85
C ALA A 277 6.61 -16.98 -5.33
N ASP A 278 7.13 -15.85 -4.86
CA ASP A 278 7.40 -15.64 -3.44
C ASP A 278 6.11 -15.61 -2.61
N LEU A 279 4.98 -15.27 -3.24
CA LEU A 279 3.65 -15.20 -2.62
C LEU A 279 2.70 -16.32 -3.06
N ALA A 280 3.01 -17.05 -4.12
CA ALA A 280 2.14 -18.12 -4.63
C ALA A 280 1.96 -19.24 -3.58
N GLY A 281 0.71 -19.43 -3.14
CA GLY A 281 0.38 -20.45 -2.14
C GLY A 281 0.85 -20.19 -0.71
N LYS A 282 1.46 -19.01 -0.45
CA LYS A 282 1.94 -18.61 0.88
C LYS A 282 1.02 -17.59 1.52
N ARG A 283 1.03 -17.53 2.85
CA ARG A 283 0.34 -16.47 3.60
C ARG A 283 1.29 -15.29 3.76
N PRO A 284 0.89 -14.07 3.37
CA PRO A 284 1.67 -12.88 3.63
C PRO A 284 1.87 -12.69 5.16
N GLN A 285 3.10 -12.41 5.57
CA GLN A 285 3.42 -12.12 6.97
C GLN A 285 3.82 -10.65 7.07
N LEU A 286 2.91 -9.83 7.60
CA LEU A 286 3.17 -8.43 7.90
C LEU A 286 3.67 -8.35 9.35
N GLY A 287 4.90 -7.91 9.55
CA GLY A 287 5.58 -7.85 10.86
C GLY A 287 5.09 -6.68 11.73
N CYS A 288 3.77 -6.54 11.90
CA CYS A 288 3.15 -5.49 12.71
C CYS A 288 2.30 -6.13 13.81
N GLU A 289 2.53 -5.77 15.06
CA GLU A 289 1.79 -6.30 16.22
C GLU A 289 0.29 -5.96 16.20
N TYR A 290 -0.09 -4.90 15.46
CA TYR A 290 -1.49 -4.45 15.33
C TYR A 290 -2.25 -5.15 14.21
N ILE A 291 -1.55 -5.91 13.35
CA ILE A 291 -2.16 -6.68 12.26
C ILE A 291 -2.36 -8.12 12.73
N THR A 292 -3.60 -8.53 12.91
CA THR A 292 -3.95 -9.87 13.40
C THR A 292 -3.92 -10.94 12.32
N ALA A 293 -4.19 -10.56 11.08
CA ALA A 293 -4.18 -11.49 9.95
C ALA A 293 -3.88 -10.75 8.64
N ALA A 294 -3.16 -11.42 7.76
CA ALA A 294 -3.00 -10.99 6.38
C ALA A 294 -3.32 -12.18 5.46
N SER A 295 -4.07 -11.92 4.40
CA SER A 295 -4.44 -12.94 3.41
C SER A 295 -4.26 -12.42 2.00
N LEU A 296 -3.78 -13.28 1.11
CA LEU A 296 -3.71 -13.02 -0.32
C LEU A 296 -5.12 -13.14 -0.89
N THR A 297 -5.66 -12.04 -1.40
CA THR A 297 -7.03 -11.97 -1.96
C THR A 297 -7.06 -11.98 -3.48
N GLY A 298 -5.95 -11.61 -4.12
CA GLY A 298 -5.82 -11.64 -5.57
C GLY A 298 -4.38 -11.69 -6.03
N MET A 299 -4.15 -12.37 -7.15
CA MET A 299 -2.87 -12.42 -7.85
C MET A 299 -3.13 -12.37 -9.34
N ASP A 300 -2.73 -11.29 -9.98
CA ASP A 300 -2.84 -11.12 -11.43
C ASP A 300 -1.45 -11.24 -12.08
N LEU A 301 -1.21 -12.38 -12.69
CA LEU A 301 0.05 -12.68 -13.36
C LEU A 301 0.27 -11.82 -14.62
N ALA A 302 -0.78 -11.31 -15.23
CA ALA A 302 -0.70 -10.50 -16.43
C ALA A 302 -0.18 -9.09 -16.14
N SER A 303 -0.75 -8.40 -15.15
CA SER A 303 -0.29 -7.08 -14.71
C SER A 303 0.91 -7.14 -13.79
N GLY A 304 1.04 -8.23 -13.03
CA GLY A 304 2.00 -8.39 -11.94
C GLY A 304 1.56 -7.71 -10.65
N SER A 305 0.25 -7.60 -10.47
CA SER A 305 -0.31 -7.02 -9.25
C SER A 305 -0.76 -8.11 -8.27
N VAL A 306 -0.60 -7.80 -7.00
CA VAL A 306 -0.98 -8.65 -5.88
C VAL A 306 -1.87 -7.87 -4.94
N SER A 307 -2.99 -8.45 -4.53
CA SER A 307 -3.91 -7.86 -3.56
C SER A 307 -3.87 -8.63 -2.25
N ILE A 308 -3.64 -7.92 -1.16
CA ILE A 308 -3.57 -8.47 0.20
C ILE A 308 -4.62 -7.77 1.05
N THR A 309 -5.38 -8.50 1.84
CA THR A 309 -6.26 -7.93 2.86
C THR A 309 -5.61 -8.12 4.23
N ALA A 310 -5.42 -7.02 4.93
CA ALA A 310 -4.89 -6.99 6.29
C ALA A 310 -5.98 -6.63 7.29
N ALA A 311 -6.13 -7.44 8.33
CA ALA A 311 -7.04 -7.21 9.44
C ALA A 311 -6.29 -6.59 10.63
N VAL A 312 -6.78 -5.47 11.11
CA VAL A 312 -6.27 -4.80 12.32
C VAL A 312 -7.04 -5.31 13.54
N ALA A 313 -6.36 -5.41 14.68
CA ALA A 313 -6.98 -5.83 15.93
C ALA A 313 -8.18 -4.92 16.29
N PRO A 314 -9.36 -5.48 16.61
CA PRO A 314 -10.58 -4.69 16.82
C PRO A 314 -10.50 -3.69 17.97
N ASP A 315 -9.75 -4.01 19.02
CA ASP A 315 -9.52 -3.16 20.18
C ASP A 315 -8.76 -1.87 19.86
N ILE A 316 -7.91 -1.92 18.83
CA ILE A 316 -7.14 -0.74 18.36
C ILE A 316 -8.08 0.36 17.85
N PHE A 317 -9.19 0.00 17.20
CA PHE A 317 -10.18 0.99 16.76
C PHE A 317 -10.72 1.81 17.93
N TYR A 318 -11.12 1.14 19.02
CA TYR A 318 -11.67 1.83 20.18
C TYR A 318 -10.62 2.65 20.93
N LYS A 319 -9.39 2.12 21.03
CA LYS A 319 -8.26 2.85 21.59
C LYS A 319 -8.03 4.18 20.87
N ILE A 320 -7.96 4.14 19.54
CA ILE A 320 -7.76 5.34 18.72
C ILE A 320 -8.95 6.29 18.82
N LEU A 321 -10.18 5.75 18.84
CA LEU A 321 -11.38 6.56 19.00
C LEU A 321 -11.34 7.31 20.33
N GLY A 322 -10.92 6.65 21.41
CA GLY A 322 -10.69 7.29 22.73
C GLY A 322 -9.59 8.35 22.67
N GLU A 323 -8.44 8.06 22.05
CA GLU A 323 -7.34 9.02 21.89
C GLU A 323 -7.78 10.27 21.09
N GLN A 324 -8.51 10.11 20.02
CA GLN A 324 -8.94 11.22 19.16
C GLN A 324 -10.06 12.07 19.75
N THR A 325 -10.93 11.46 20.56
CA THR A 325 -12.11 12.14 21.11
C THR A 325 -11.95 12.59 22.55
N GLY A 326 -10.96 12.05 23.27
CA GLY A 326 -10.82 12.23 24.71
C GLY A 326 -11.92 11.54 25.53
N LEU A 327 -12.69 10.63 24.91
CA LEU A 327 -13.80 9.92 25.55
C LEU A 327 -13.37 8.51 25.95
N ASP A 328 -13.92 8.00 27.02
CA ASP A 328 -13.64 6.66 27.52
C ASP A 328 -14.47 5.62 26.75
N ILE A 329 -13.92 5.19 25.62
CA ILE A 329 -14.54 4.23 24.68
C ILE A 329 -13.58 3.05 24.54
N VAL A 330 -13.97 1.89 25.06
CA VAL A 330 -13.12 0.69 25.07
C VAL A 330 -13.65 -0.47 24.23
N ASP A 331 -14.96 -0.44 23.92
CA ASP A 331 -15.66 -1.51 23.18
C ASP A 331 -16.96 -0.99 22.54
N GLU A 332 -17.70 -1.89 21.86
CA GLU A 332 -19.02 -1.59 21.27
C GLU A 332 -20.06 -1.19 22.32
N ALA A 333 -19.96 -1.78 23.53
CA ALA A 333 -20.93 -1.53 24.60
C ALA A 333 -20.80 -0.11 25.17
N SER A 334 -19.60 0.44 25.21
CA SER A 334 -19.31 1.83 25.61
C SER A 334 -19.54 2.83 24.48
N LEU A 335 -19.31 2.45 23.22
CA LEU A 335 -19.46 3.32 22.05
C LEU A 335 -20.90 3.76 21.85
N LEU A 336 -21.87 2.83 21.87
CA LEU A 336 -23.27 3.15 21.55
C LEU A 336 -23.90 4.16 22.51
N PRO A 337 -23.81 4.02 23.86
CA PRO A 337 -24.30 5.02 24.80
C PRO A 337 -23.59 6.38 24.62
N CYS A 338 -22.29 6.37 24.33
CA CYS A 338 -21.50 7.58 24.09
C CYS A 338 -22.04 8.34 22.87
N VAL A 339 -22.24 7.67 21.74
CA VAL A 339 -22.80 8.28 20.51
C VAL A 339 -24.22 8.82 20.75
N VAL A 340 -25.06 8.08 21.49
CA VAL A 340 -26.40 8.56 21.87
C VAL A 340 -26.32 9.80 22.73
N SER A 341 -25.41 9.85 23.69
CA SER A 341 -25.20 11.04 24.53
C SER A 341 -24.72 12.24 23.72
N LEU A 342 -23.72 12.04 22.85
CA LEU A 342 -23.23 13.07 21.95
C LEU A 342 -24.31 13.59 21.00
N ALA A 343 -25.16 12.71 20.49
CA ALA A 343 -26.27 13.11 19.62
C ALA A 343 -27.33 13.94 20.36
N ARG A 344 -27.54 13.69 21.67
CA ARG A 344 -28.40 14.52 22.52
C ARG A 344 -27.74 15.88 22.79
N ALA A 345 -26.46 15.87 23.19
CA ALA A 345 -25.71 17.10 23.41
C ALA A 345 -25.63 17.97 22.14
N LYS A 346 -25.37 17.36 21.00
CA LYS A 346 -25.37 18.05 19.71
C LYS A 346 -26.71 18.71 19.40
N ARG A 347 -27.83 18.00 19.57
CA ARG A 347 -29.17 18.56 19.35
C ARG A 347 -29.45 19.74 20.28
N ALA A 348 -29.03 19.67 21.54
CA ALA A 348 -29.18 20.76 22.48
C ALA A 348 -28.28 21.96 22.07
N TYR A 349 -27.05 21.70 21.68
CA TYR A 349 -26.11 22.72 21.19
C TYR A 349 -26.62 23.40 19.90
N ASP A 350 -27.10 22.61 18.92
CA ASP A 350 -27.59 23.15 17.65
C ASP A 350 -28.77 24.11 17.86
N LYS A 351 -29.61 23.92 18.89
CA LYS A 351 -30.69 24.86 19.26
C LYS A 351 -30.15 26.24 19.72
N ILE A 352 -29.03 26.26 20.43
CA ILE A 352 -28.48 27.49 21.01
C ILE A 352 -27.33 28.11 20.20
N LYS A 353 -26.78 27.38 19.23
CA LYS A 353 -25.60 27.78 18.48
C LYS A 353 -25.73 29.18 17.85
N SER A 354 -26.85 29.42 17.14
CA SER A 354 -27.10 30.72 16.49
C SER A 354 -27.14 31.89 17.50
N ALA A 355 -27.69 31.64 18.68
CA ALA A 355 -27.70 32.66 19.73
C ALA A 355 -26.31 32.88 20.33
N LEU A 356 -25.48 31.88 20.45
CA LEU A 356 -24.08 31.99 20.88
C LEU A 356 -23.27 32.79 19.85
N ASP A 357 -23.42 32.53 18.56
CA ASP A 357 -22.76 33.27 17.49
C ASP A 357 -23.17 34.76 17.52
N GLN A 358 -24.45 35.07 17.82
CA GLN A 358 -24.93 36.41 18.03
C GLN A 358 -24.33 37.10 19.27
N VAL A 359 -24.19 36.37 20.37
CA VAL A 359 -23.54 36.86 21.59
C VAL A 359 -22.08 37.22 21.35
N GLU A 360 -21.37 36.39 20.56
CA GLU A 360 -19.97 36.70 20.20
C GLU A 360 -19.88 37.99 19.37
N ALA A 361 -20.80 38.19 18.42
CA ALA A 361 -20.77 39.30 17.51
C ALA A 361 -21.28 40.64 18.14
N THR A 362 -22.33 40.55 18.97
CA THR A 362 -23.05 41.75 19.47
C THR A 362 -23.13 41.85 20.97
N GLY A 363 -22.76 40.83 21.72
CA GLY A 363 -22.96 40.75 23.16
C GLY A 363 -24.34 40.21 23.58
N TYR A 364 -25.27 39.97 22.63
CA TYR A 364 -26.63 39.53 22.92
C TYR A 364 -27.14 38.59 21.85
N GLY A 365 -27.76 37.46 22.27
CA GLY A 365 -28.30 36.45 21.35
C GLY A 365 -29.63 35.90 21.84
N ILE A 366 -30.48 35.50 20.90
CA ILE A 366 -31.84 35.01 21.17
C ILE A 366 -31.97 33.61 20.60
N VAL A 367 -32.39 32.64 21.43
CA VAL A 367 -32.83 31.35 20.97
C VAL A 367 -34.33 31.41 20.67
N MET A 368 -34.67 31.25 19.41
CA MET A 368 -36.04 31.26 18.97
C MET A 368 -36.74 29.95 19.43
N PRO A 369 -37.99 30.06 19.91
CA PRO A 369 -38.76 28.90 20.30
C PRO A 369 -39.08 27.97 19.11
N GLY A 370 -39.06 26.66 19.32
CA GLY A 370 -39.52 25.70 18.35
C GLY A 370 -41.05 25.69 18.18
N ILE A 371 -41.53 25.11 17.08
CA ILE A 371 -42.98 24.97 16.83
C ILE A 371 -43.66 24.14 17.94
N ASP A 372 -42.95 23.22 18.50
CA ASP A 372 -43.35 22.35 19.62
C ASP A 372 -43.45 23.08 20.97
N GLU A 373 -42.87 24.26 21.07
CA GLU A 373 -42.89 25.13 22.27
C GLU A 373 -43.96 26.23 22.18
N LEU A 374 -44.63 26.36 21.01
CA LEU A 374 -45.73 27.32 20.82
C LEU A 374 -47.03 26.80 21.48
N THR A 375 -47.61 27.66 22.32
CA THR A 375 -48.94 27.43 22.92
C THR A 375 -49.93 28.35 22.26
N LEU A 376 -50.93 27.79 21.60
CA LEU A 376 -52.05 28.54 20.99
C LEU A 376 -53.14 28.74 22.02
N GLU A 377 -53.58 29.97 22.20
CA GLU A 377 -54.73 30.32 23.05
C GLU A 377 -56.06 30.10 22.29
N GLU A 378 -57.17 30.07 23.01
CA GLU A 378 -58.50 29.89 22.37
C GLU A 378 -58.79 31.08 21.43
N PRO A 379 -59.28 30.77 20.20
CA PRO A 379 -59.62 31.86 19.25
C PRO A 379 -60.75 32.73 19.74
N GLU A 380 -60.53 34.04 19.72
CA GLU A 380 -61.55 35.02 20.12
C GLU A 380 -62.19 35.70 18.91
N ILE A 381 -63.51 35.93 18.94
CA ILE A 381 -64.19 36.70 17.92
C ILE A 381 -64.10 38.19 18.29
N VAL A 382 -63.46 38.96 17.44
CA VAL A 382 -63.33 40.41 17.63
C VAL A 382 -64.18 41.16 16.60
N ARG A 383 -64.78 42.28 17.04
CA ARG A 383 -65.52 43.21 16.17
C ARG A 383 -64.72 44.47 15.99
N GLN A 384 -64.39 44.80 14.74
CA GLN A 384 -63.61 46.00 14.41
C GLN A 384 -64.28 46.70 13.22
N GLY A 385 -64.76 47.92 13.41
CA GLY A 385 -65.36 48.74 12.35
C GLY A 385 -66.55 48.15 11.61
N GLY A 386 -67.38 47.30 12.30
CA GLY A 386 -68.55 46.64 11.69
C GLY A 386 -68.27 45.27 11.04
N GLN A 387 -67.05 44.84 11.03
CA GLN A 387 -66.65 43.49 10.54
C GLN A 387 -66.32 42.54 11.70
N HIS A 388 -66.56 41.27 11.50
CA HIS A 388 -66.15 40.22 12.45
C HIS A 388 -64.83 39.63 12.02
N GLY A 389 -63.84 39.63 12.91
CA GLY A 389 -62.56 38.99 12.73
C GLY A 389 -62.33 37.91 13.79
N VAL A 390 -61.33 37.06 13.61
CA VAL A 390 -60.85 36.13 14.60
C VAL A 390 -59.49 36.56 15.08
N ARG A 391 -59.31 36.69 16.39
CA ARG A 391 -58.03 36.92 17.03
C ARG A 391 -57.45 35.60 17.42
N LEU A 392 -56.24 35.32 16.97
CA LEU A 392 -55.42 34.17 17.36
C LEU A 392 -54.27 34.70 18.20
N SER A 393 -54.17 34.25 19.44
CA SER A 393 -53.03 34.53 20.33
C SER A 393 -52.19 33.32 20.52
N ALA A 394 -50.90 33.46 20.49
CA ALA A 394 -49.96 32.38 20.77
C ALA A 394 -48.86 32.92 21.69
N SER A 395 -48.39 32.07 22.58
CA SER A 395 -47.28 32.35 23.47
C SER A 395 -46.16 31.26 23.32
N ALA A 396 -44.93 31.66 23.51
CA ALA A 396 -43.79 30.77 23.50
C ALA A 396 -42.65 31.27 24.39
N PRO A 397 -41.96 30.43 25.13
CA PRO A 397 -40.77 30.84 25.86
C PRO A 397 -39.62 31.09 24.92
N SER A 398 -38.89 32.20 25.09
CA SER A 398 -37.61 32.48 24.41
C SER A 398 -36.47 32.49 25.41
N LEU A 399 -35.30 32.03 24.98
CA LEU A 399 -34.09 32.09 25.81
C LEU A 399 -33.19 33.21 25.32
N HIS A 400 -32.80 34.09 26.24
CA HIS A 400 -31.96 35.24 25.97
C HIS A 400 -30.60 35.08 26.65
N ILE A 401 -29.53 35.20 25.89
CA ILE A 401 -28.13 35.03 26.33
C ILE A 401 -27.45 36.37 26.18
N MET A 402 -26.85 36.88 27.25
CA MET A 402 -26.14 38.14 27.29
C MET A 402 -24.71 37.98 27.77
N ARG A 403 -23.79 38.72 27.16
CA ARG A 403 -22.42 38.83 27.63
C ARG A 403 -22.30 40.06 28.54
N ALA A 404 -21.92 39.84 29.80
CA ALA A 404 -21.70 40.92 30.76
C ALA A 404 -20.24 40.93 31.26
N ASN A 405 -19.63 42.08 31.36
CA ASN A 405 -18.29 42.22 31.91
C ASN A 405 -18.37 42.36 33.44
N ILE A 406 -17.70 41.44 34.12
CA ILE A 406 -17.66 41.43 35.59
C ILE A 406 -16.30 41.89 36.06
N HIS A 407 -16.27 42.88 36.92
CA HIS A 407 -15.06 43.38 37.54
C HIS A 407 -15.00 42.87 39.00
N THR A 408 -13.86 42.31 39.38
CA THR A 408 -13.59 41.96 40.80
C THR A 408 -12.33 42.66 41.27
N GLU A 409 -12.35 43.14 42.49
CA GLU A 409 -11.21 43.72 43.15
C GLU A 409 -10.84 42.81 44.32
N LEU A 410 -9.57 42.45 44.38
CA LEU A 410 -9.02 41.66 45.48
C LEU A 410 -8.08 42.57 46.29
N SER A 411 -8.35 42.73 47.54
CA SER A 411 -7.51 43.50 48.48
C SER A 411 -6.99 42.58 49.59
N PRO A 412 -6.03 41.71 49.27
CA PRO A 412 -5.47 40.82 50.30
C PRO A 412 -4.72 41.68 51.34
N THR A 413 -5.01 41.48 52.63
CA THR A 413 -4.33 42.17 53.73
C THR A 413 -2.98 41.55 53.94
N VAL A 414 -1.93 42.31 53.82
CA VAL A 414 -0.53 41.95 54.09
C VAL A 414 -0.15 42.51 55.48
N GLY A 415 0.59 41.76 56.27
CA GLY A 415 0.79 42.07 57.68
C GLY A 415 1.48 43.40 58.03
N SER A 416 2.45 43.85 57.24
CA SER A 416 3.13 45.14 57.45
C SER A 416 3.25 45.94 56.13
N GLU A 417 3.41 47.27 56.23
CA GLU A 417 3.58 48.14 55.08
C GLU A 417 4.77 47.74 54.21
N GLN A 418 5.89 47.34 54.82
CA GLN A 418 7.08 46.88 54.11
C GLN A 418 6.83 45.57 53.28
N GLN A 419 6.10 44.62 53.87
CA GLN A 419 5.71 43.40 53.16
C GLN A 419 4.77 43.64 52.02
N GLY A 420 3.88 44.64 52.16
CA GLY A 420 3.00 45.09 51.06
C GLY A 420 3.77 45.72 49.91
N GLU A 421 4.74 46.59 50.18
CA GLU A 421 5.59 47.17 49.14
C GLU A 421 6.46 46.14 48.41
N GLU A 422 7.01 45.15 49.13
CA GLU A 422 7.79 44.05 48.51
C GLU A 422 6.91 43.19 47.61
N LEU A 423 5.69 42.87 48.04
CA LEU A 423 4.75 42.09 47.25
C LEU A 423 4.35 42.86 45.97
N ILE A 424 4.05 44.15 46.11
CA ILE A 424 3.70 45.00 44.93
C ILE A 424 4.88 45.07 43.97
N LYS A 425 6.11 45.26 44.42
CA LYS A 425 7.31 45.27 43.58
C LYS A 425 7.52 43.95 42.82
N SER A 426 7.31 42.83 43.52
CA SER A 426 7.41 41.49 42.91
C SER A 426 6.34 41.28 41.83
N LEU A 427 5.08 41.62 42.11
CA LEU A 427 3.97 41.50 41.15
C LEU A 427 4.14 42.41 39.94
N LEU A 428 4.64 43.64 40.12
CA LEU A 428 4.93 44.56 39.02
C LEU A 428 6.06 44.03 38.13
N ALA A 429 7.13 43.50 38.72
CA ALA A 429 8.23 42.89 37.98
C ALA A 429 7.78 41.69 37.15
N ASP A 430 6.93 40.83 37.72
CA ASP A 430 6.34 39.66 37.02
C ASP A 430 5.41 40.14 35.90
N PHE A 431 4.61 41.19 36.14
CA PHE A 431 3.71 41.74 35.13
C PHE A 431 4.46 42.36 33.92
N GLU A 432 5.58 43.03 34.17
CA GLU A 432 6.41 43.64 33.11
C GLU A 432 7.16 42.56 32.30
N THR A 433 7.52 41.43 32.94
CA THR A 433 8.34 40.38 32.31
C THR A 433 7.46 39.42 31.52
N ASP A 434 6.41 38.88 32.11
CA ASP A 434 5.48 37.91 31.50
C ASP A 434 4.12 38.00 32.23
N PRO A 435 3.12 38.71 31.68
CA PRO A 435 1.78 38.79 32.28
C PRO A 435 1.10 37.45 32.50
N GLY A 436 1.49 36.41 31.72
CA GLY A 436 0.96 35.05 31.85
C GLY A 436 1.40 34.34 33.12
N LYS A 437 2.62 34.59 33.60
CA LYS A 437 3.15 34.03 34.84
C LYS A 437 2.49 34.56 36.09
N LEU A 438 1.96 35.80 36.01
CA LEU A 438 1.28 36.42 37.12
C LEU A 438 0.11 35.55 37.66
N TRP A 439 -0.61 34.90 36.76
CA TRP A 439 -1.74 34.03 37.13
C TRP A 439 -1.34 32.82 38.00
N SER A 440 -0.10 32.37 37.88
CA SER A 440 0.44 31.25 38.64
C SER A 440 1.16 31.70 39.94
N THR A 441 1.34 33.01 40.14
CA THR A 441 2.00 33.55 41.32
C THR A 441 1.19 33.22 42.58
N ASN A 442 1.85 32.63 43.58
CA ASN A 442 1.21 32.24 44.81
C ASN A 442 1.12 33.42 45.77
N ILE A 443 -0.09 33.74 46.21
CA ILE A 443 -0.39 34.77 47.19
C ILE A 443 -1.15 34.12 48.34
N PHE A 444 -0.51 34.01 49.50
CA PHE A 444 -1.08 33.38 50.70
C PHE A 444 -1.55 31.92 50.54
N GLY A 445 -0.81 31.12 49.77
CA GLY A 445 -1.10 29.69 49.61
C GLY A 445 -2.09 29.35 48.48
N LYS A 446 -2.59 30.36 47.74
CA LYS A 446 -3.42 30.22 46.57
C LYS A 446 -2.78 30.94 45.38
N SER A 447 -2.97 30.46 44.17
CA SER A 447 -2.57 31.19 42.96
C SER A 447 -3.46 32.43 42.77
N LEU A 448 -2.92 33.45 42.09
CA LEU A 448 -3.71 34.65 41.74
C LEU A 448 -4.94 34.26 40.93
N ASN A 449 -4.82 33.27 40.04
CA ASN A 449 -5.94 32.74 39.24
C ASN A 449 -7.05 32.17 40.14
N GLU A 450 -6.71 31.39 41.17
CA GLU A 450 -7.69 30.87 42.13
C GLU A 450 -8.40 31.95 42.90
N LEU A 451 -7.65 32.94 43.38
CA LEU A 451 -8.21 34.08 44.15
C LEU A 451 -9.16 34.94 43.29
N VAL A 452 -8.75 35.28 42.08
CA VAL A 452 -9.59 36.07 41.14
C VAL A 452 -10.83 35.25 40.76
N SER A 453 -10.68 33.97 40.47
CA SER A 453 -11.77 33.08 40.12
C SER A 453 -12.80 32.95 41.26
N GLU A 454 -12.34 32.78 42.49
CA GLU A 454 -13.21 32.80 43.71
C GLU A 454 -13.95 34.14 43.86
N GLY A 455 -13.26 35.29 43.66
CA GLY A 455 -13.87 36.62 43.72
C GLY A 455 -14.96 36.85 42.67
N VAL A 456 -14.71 36.41 41.43
CA VAL A 456 -15.69 36.47 40.35
C VAL A 456 -16.88 35.52 40.64
N HIS A 457 -16.61 34.31 41.05
CA HIS A 457 -17.67 33.36 41.41
C HIS A 457 -18.55 33.85 42.54
N ALA A 458 -17.94 34.43 43.60
CA ALA A 458 -18.69 35.00 44.70
C ALA A 458 -19.64 36.13 44.22
N LYS A 459 -19.19 37.03 43.34
CA LYS A 459 -20.05 38.11 42.81
C LYS A 459 -21.20 37.54 41.96
N LEU A 460 -20.93 36.54 41.10
CA LEU A 460 -21.93 35.91 40.25
C LEU A 460 -23.01 35.15 41.05
N LEU A 461 -22.60 34.40 42.10
CA LEU A 461 -23.51 33.64 42.94
C LEU A 461 -24.34 34.55 43.87
N HIS A 462 -23.86 35.76 44.21
CA HIS A 462 -24.54 36.69 45.11
C HIS A 462 -25.62 37.56 44.40
N MET A 463 -25.92 37.31 43.10
CA MET A 463 -27.03 37.99 42.44
C MET A 463 -28.35 37.51 43.08
N PRO A 464 -29.11 38.40 43.81
CA PRO A 464 -30.32 38.00 44.49
C PRO A 464 -31.36 37.44 43.54
N GLN A 465 -32.16 36.47 43.98
CA GLN A 465 -33.23 35.88 43.15
C GLN A 465 -34.24 36.98 42.69
N GLU A 466 -34.52 37.97 43.55
CA GLU A 466 -35.37 39.08 43.19
C GLU A 466 -34.84 39.93 42.04
N ALA A 467 -33.54 40.17 42.00
CA ALA A 467 -32.87 40.88 40.90
C ALA A 467 -32.98 40.08 39.57
N ARG A 468 -32.80 38.79 39.62
CA ARG A 468 -32.99 37.89 38.44
C ARG A 468 -34.43 37.95 37.92
N SER A 469 -35.43 37.85 38.81
CA SER A 469 -36.84 37.93 38.45
C SER A 469 -37.23 39.30 37.87
N ARG A 470 -36.72 40.38 38.43
CA ARG A 470 -36.98 41.75 37.91
C ARG A 470 -36.35 41.93 36.50
N LEU A 471 -35.15 41.39 36.27
CA LEU A 471 -34.52 41.42 34.93
C LEU A 471 -35.36 40.68 33.92
N GLN A 472 -35.83 39.44 34.28
CA GLN A 472 -36.71 38.64 33.44
C GLN A 472 -37.99 39.37 33.11
N GLN A 473 -38.74 39.88 34.12
CA GLN A 473 -40.00 40.62 33.90
C GLN A 473 -39.82 41.88 33.07
N THR A 474 -38.70 42.58 33.26
CA THR A 474 -38.36 43.75 32.44
C THR A 474 -38.16 43.39 31.00
N LEU A 475 -37.42 42.29 30.74
CA LEU A 475 -37.20 41.78 29.40
C LEU A 475 -38.49 41.32 28.73
N GLU A 476 -39.33 40.58 29.43
CA GLU A 476 -40.68 40.15 28.95
C GLU A 476 -41.53 41.35 28.56
N ARG A 477 -41.55 42.39 29.39
CA ARG A 477 -42.29 43.63 29.10
C ARG A 477 -41.77 44.37 27.85
N ILE A 478 -40.44 44.48 27.73
CA ILE A 478 -39.82 45.12 26.58
C ILE A 478 -40.15 44.39 25.28
N ILE A 479 -40.19 43.06 25.32
CA ILE A 479 -40.47 42.24 24.13
C ILE A 479 -41.94 42.27 23.76
N ASN A 480 -42.85 42.15 24.74
CA ASN A 480 -44.30 42.03 24.49
C ASN A 480 -44.98 43.40 24.28
N GLU A 481 -44.59 44.44 24.96
CA GLU A 481 -45.23 45.79 24.92
C GLU A 481 -44.51 46.79 24.03
N GLY A 482 -43.24 46.45 23.63
CA GLY A 482 -42.36 47.40 22.97
C GLY A 482 -41.74 48.42 23.95
N CYS A 483 -40.72 49.12 23.50
CA CYS A 483 -40.04 50.14 24.30
C CYS A 483 -39.81 51.38 23.51
N ASP A 484 -40.65 52.43 23.73
CA ASP A 484 -40.52 53.73 23.11
C ASP A 484 -39.77 54.77 23.98
N GLY A 485 -39.04 54.32 25.00
CA GLY A 485 -38.38 55.25 25.93
C GLY A 485 -37.22 54.68 26.74
N LEU A 486 -36.81 55.42 27.77
CA LEU A 486 -35.73 55.09 28.67
C LEU A 486 -36.12 53.88 29.55
N ILE A 487 -35.32 52.80 29.48
CA ILE A 487 -35.50 51.63 30.35
C ILE A 487 -34.78 51.92 31.67
N CYS A 488 -35.52 51.96 32.75
CA CYS A 488 -34.97 52.07 34.10
C CYS A 488 -35.22 50.71 34.84
N ILE A 489 -34.15 49.99 35.15
CA ILE A 489 -34.21 48.80 35.97
C ILE A 489 -33.81 49.16 37.38
N LEU A 490 -34.79 49.22 38.27
CA LEU A 490 -34.55 49.40 39.72
C LEU A 490 -34.33 48.00 40.34
N LEU A 491 -33.06 47.71 40.65
CA LEU A 491 -32.66 46.47 41.33
C LEU A 491 -32.92 46.51 42.80
#